data_c1cf66f96de52252b5e68b5be926e092
#
_entry.id   c1cf66f96de52252b5e68b5be926e092
#
_cell.length_a   1.000
_cell.length_b   1.000
_cell.length_c   1.000
_cell.angle_alpha   90.00
_cell.angle_beta   90.00
_cell.angle_gamma   90.00
#
_symmetry.space_group_name_H-M   'P 1'
#
loop_
_entity.id
_entity.type
_entity.pdbx_description
1 polymer ?
#
loop_
_entity_poly.entity_id
_entity_poly.type
_entity_poly.pdbx_seq_one_letter_code
_entity_poly.pdbx_strand_id
1 'polypeptide(L)'
;GKSGTMKVRMAVEQLNKDAFIEQVMRKYHFSTEEKEALQQVYEKVRTYMAPYAIYRINTRMRGVPLLDAEQSALVAMTLGEGVDRLQEYYEREHALSESYMVECVANELLLQMYADFNQSYPKFHRRYVKRYVFVGEEIPLDGMQKLLAEVYGRQPADIGQENDITANEYGVLQPSKSVVFFALLSDNPEQRCQGICMNCGNTECENRMQEARQIQVRMEPQEMAAAMEPEQKLNYGYQRIFGQK
;
A
#
# COMPACT_ATOMS: atom_id res chain seq x y z
N GLY A 1 -7.36 -22.10 -12.45
CA GLY A 1 -6.25 -21.35 -12.99
C GLY A 1 -5.30 -20.91 -11.89
N LYS A 2 -4.02 -21.13 -12.04
CA LYS A 2 -3.03 -20.62 -11.08
C LYS A 2 -3.01 -19.10 -11.21
N SER A 3 -3.51 -18.39 -10.21
CA SER A 3 -3.41 -16.94 -10.18
C SER A 3 -1.93 -16.58 -9.99
N GLY A 4 -1.34 -15.91 -10.97
CA GLY A 4 0.02 -15.45 -10.88
C GLY A 4 0.16 -14.27 -9.90
N THR A 5 1.36 -14.10 -9.36
CA THR A 5 1.71 -12.92 -8.57
C THR A 5 1.92 -11.72 -9.51
N MET A 6 1.37 -10.56 -9.14
CA MET A 6 1.52 -9.31 -9.87
C MET A 6 2.25 -8.29 -9.00
N LYS A 7 3.31 -7.70 -9.57
CA LYS A 7 4.05 -6.60 -8.93
C LYS A 7 3.86 -5.34 -9.73
N VAL A 8 3.51 -4.25 -9.06
CA VAL A 8 3.31 -2.94 -9.67
C VAL A 8 4.12 -1.90 -8.93
N ARG A 9 4.77 -1.03 -9.69
CA ARG A 9 5.40 0.14 -9.14
C ARG A 9 4.34 1.18 -8.79
N MET A 10 4.47 1.79 -7.62
CA MET A 10 3.60 2.87 -7.19
C MET A 10 4.32 4.19 -7.46
N ALA A 11 3.78 5.01 -8.36
CA ALA A 11 4.27 6.36 -8.58
C ALA A 11 3.42 7.32 -7.77
N VAL A 12 4.06 8.10 -6.90
CA VAL A 12 3.40 9.18 -6.16
C VAL A 12 3.43 10.43 -7.02
N GLU A 13 2.33 10.71 -7.70
CA GLU A 13 2.13 11.99 -8.36
C GLU A 13 1.48 12.98 -7.40
N GLN A 14 2.15 14.10 -7.19
CA GLN A 14 1.57 15.21 -6.46
C GLN A 14 0.86 16.16 -7.39
N LEU A 15 -0.45 16.25 -7.23
CA LEU A 15 -1.22 17.33 -7.85
C LEU A 15 -1.04 18.63 -7.08
N ASN A 16 -0.81 18.58 -5.77
CA ASN A 16 -0.63 19.74 -4.93
C ASN A 16 0.21 19.42 -3.69
N LYS A 17 1.51 19.67 -3.76
CA LYS A 17 2.47 19.50 -2.66
C LYS A 17 2.06 20.32 -1.45
N ASP A 18 1.66 21.57 -1.64
CA ASP A 18 1.34 22.48 -0.54
C ASP A 18 0.13 21.98 0.24
N ALA A 19 -0.89 21.47 -0.45
CA ALA A 19 -2.04 20.88 0.21
C ALA A 19 -1.70 19.64 1.04
N PHE A 20 -0.78 18.79 0.57
CA PHE A 20 -0.28 17.65 1.32
C PHE A 20 0.43 18.09 2.60
N ILE A 21 1.35 19.04 2.49
CA ILE A 21 2.08 19.58 3.62
C ILE A 21 1.12 20.21 4.65
N GLU A 22 0.15 20.99 4.20
CA GLU A 22 -0.87 21.56 5.09
C GLU A 22 -1.72 20.49 5.78
N GLN A 23 -2.05 19.43 5.11
CA GLN A 23 -2.78 18.29 5.70
C GLN A 23 -1.95 17.59 6.78
N VAL A 24 -0.66 17.32 6.52
CA VAL A 24 0.26 16.73 7.49
C VAL A 24 0.41 17.64 8.71
N MET A 25 0.63 18.93 8.50
CA MET A 25 0.74 19.90 9.58
C MET A 25 -0.49 19.91 10.48
N ARG A 26 -1.67 19.95 9.89
CA ARG A 26 -2.94 19.96 10.62
C ARG A 26 -3.17 18.66 11.38
N LYS A 27 -2.97 17.52 10.72
CA LYS A 27 -3.25 16.20 11.29
C LYS A 27 -2.31 15.85 12.45
N TYR A 28 -1.02 16.20 12.32
CA TYR A 28 0.02 15.87 13.28
C TYR A 28 0.42 17.06 14.15
N HIS A 29 -0.32 18.16 14.09
CA HIS A 29 -0.17 19.35 14.94
C HIS A 29 1.20 20.02 14.82
N PHE A 30 1.77 20.08 13.62
CA PHE A 30 2.98 20.87 13.36
C PHE A 30 2.68 22.37 13.33
N SER A 31 3.59 23.15 13.91
CA SER A 31 3.51 24.61 13.90
C SER A 31 3.97 25.20 12.56
N THR A 32 3.67 26.49 12.35
CA THR A 32 4.10 27.22 11.14
C THR A 32 5.62 27.30 11.04
N GLU A 33 6.33 27.39 12.15
CA GLU A 33 7.80 27.42 12.21
C GLU A 33 8.43 26.09 11.74
N GLU A 34 7.72 24.98 11.87
CA GLU A 34 8.18 23.67 11.46
C GLU A 34 7.95 23.38 9.98
N LYS A 35 7.20 24.24 9.28
CA LYS A 35 6.78 24.00 7.89
C LYS A 35 7.96 23.80 6.94
N GLU A 36 8.99 24.62 7.02
CA GLU A 36 10.17 24.52 6.15
C GLU A 36 10.91 23.20 6.37
N ALA A 37 11.13 22.81 7.62
CA ALA A 37 11.74 21.53 7.96
C ALA A 37 10.90 20.34 7.43
N LEU A 38 9.59 20.41 7.59
CA LEU A 38 8.66 19.40 7.07
C LEU A 38 8.72 19.28 5.55
N GLN A 39 8.79 20.40 4.84
CA GLN A 39 8.95 20.42 3.38
C GLN A 39 10.27 19.77 2.93
N GLN A 40 11.35 20.02 3.65
CA GLN A 40 12.66 19.40 3.37
C GLN A 40 12.62 17.89 3.62
N VAL A 41 12.05 17.47 4.74
CA VAL A 41 11.86 16.05 5.06
C VAL A 41 11.01 15.36 4.00
N TYR A 42 9.93 15.99 3.59
CA TYR A 42 9.05 15.47 2.54
C TYR A 42 9.81 15.23 1.23
N GLU A 43 10.63 16.18 0.76
CA GLU A 43 11.44 16.00 -0.46
C GLU A 43 12.45 14.84 -0.32
N LYS A 44 13.05 14.67 0.86
CA LYS A 44 13.95 13.55 1.13
C LYS A 44 13.22 12.21 1.14
N VAL A 45 12.04 12.15 1.77
CA VAL A 45 11.21 10.92 1.73
C VAL A 45 10.90 10.55 0.29
N ARG A 46 10.49 11.50 -0.54
CA ARG A 46 10.23 11.26 -1.97
C ARG A 46 11.45 10.78 -2.73
N THR A 47 12.61 11.29 -2.41
CA THR A 47 13.87 10.92 -3.07
C THR A 47 14.27 9.49 -2.74
N TYR A 48 14.10 9.07 -1.49
CA TYR A 48 14.56 7.77 -1.00
C TYR A 48 13.53 6.67 -1.03
N MET A 49 12.24 6.99 -1.14
CA MET A 49 11.20 5.97 -1.24
C MET A 49 11.26 5.21 -2.57
N ALA A 50 10.89 3.94 -2.52
CA ALA A 50 10.73 3.07 -3.69
C ALA A 50 9.41 2.29 -3.55
N PRO A 51 8.25 2.96 -3.73
CA PRO A 51 6.96 2.37 -3.44
C PRO A 51 6.58 1.31 -4.47
N TYR A 52 6.08 0.17 -3.98
CA TYR A 52 5.46 -0.84 -4.83
C TYR A 52 4.35 -1.59 -4.10
N ALA A 53 3.47 -2.18 -4.87
CA ALA A 53 2.51 -3.17 -4.40
C ALA A 53 2.76 -4.50 -5.10
N ILE A 54 2.62 -5.59 -4.35
CA ILE A 54 2.59 -6.94 -4.87
C ILE A 54 1.27 -7.58 -4.44
N TYR A 55 0.59 -8.27 -5.33
CA TYR A 55 -0.68 -8.88 -5.01
C TYR A 55 -0.95 -10.15 -5.81
N ARG A 56 -1.83 -10.97 -5.26
CA ARG A 56 -2.27 -12.22 -5.86
C ARG A 56 -3.78 -12.33 -5.77
N ILE A 57 -4.42 -12.57 -6.91
CA ILE A 57 -5.88 -12.66 -7.02
C ILE A 57 -6.34 -14.08 -6.72
N ASN A 58 -7.61 -14.21 -6.30
CA ASN A 58 -8.26 -15.47 -5.96
C ASN A 58 -7.61 -16.20 -4.78
N THR A 59 -7.07 -15.42 -3.85
CA THR A 59 -6.51 -15.96 -2.62
C THR A 59 -7.63 -16.15 -1.60
N ARG A 60 -7.71 -17.35 -1.02
CA ARG A 60 -8.64 -17.68 0.04
C ARG A 60 -7.87 -18.09 1.28
N MET A 61 -8.37 -17.77 2.44
CA MET A 61 -7.79 -18.17 3.71
C MET A 61 -8.79 -19.02 4.49
N ARG A 62 -8.47 -20.31 4.69
CA ARG A 62 -9.30 -21.23 5.46
C ARG A 62 -9.36 -20.80 6.93
N GLY A 63 -10.54 -20.93 7.52
CA GLY A 63 -10.77 -20.58 8.92
C GLY A 63 -11.09 -19.10 9.15
N VAL A 64 -11.12 -18.29 8.10
CA VAL A 64 -11.65 -16.94 8.12
C VAL A 64 -12.89 -16.92 7.23
N PRO A 65 -14.11 -17.02 7.79
CA PRO A 65 -15.35 -17.23 7.02
C PRO A 65 -15.55 -16.18 5.91
N LEU A 66 -15.14 -14.94 6.16
CA LEU A 66 -15.23 -13.86 5.19
C LEU A 66 -14.37 -14.11 3.95
N LEU A 67 -13.18 -14.71 4.14
CA LEU A 67 -12.23 -14.99 3.05
C LEU A 67 -12.47 -16.35 2.40
N ASP A 68 -13.16 -17.25 3.07
CA ASP A 68 -13.58 -18.55 2.50
C ASP A 68 -14.73 -18.39 1.49
N ALA A 69 -15.64 -17.45 1.75
CA ALA A 69 -16.87 -17.27 0.98
C ALA A 69 -16.71 -16.31 -0.20
N GLU A 70 -15.77 -15.38 -0.15
CA GLU A 70 -15.66 -14.30 -1.11
C GLU A 70 -14.38 -14.36 -1.96
N GLN A 71 -14.45 -13.74 -3.13
CA GLN A 71 -13.24 -13.54 -3.93
C GLN A 71 -12.41 -12.43 -3.32
N SER A 72 -11.11 -12.66 -3.21
CA SER A 72 -10.20 -11.70 -2.61
C SER A 72 -8.87 -11.66 -3.37
N ALA A 73 -8.18 -10.53 -3.20
CA ALA A 73 -6.77 -10.38 -3.54
C ALA A 73 -5.97 -10.21 -2.23
N LEU A 74 -4.90 -10.98 -2.10
CA LEU A 74 -3.90 -10.76 -1.04
C LEU A 74 -2.91 -9.72 -1.56
N VAL A 75 -2.68 -8.67 -0.79
CA VAL A 75 -1.89 -7.50 -1.18
C VAL A 75 -0.83 -7.20 -0.12
N ALA A 76 0.38 -6.93 -0.56
CA ALA A 76 1.43 -6.33 0.26
C ALA A 76 1.92 -5.06 -0.43
N MET A 77 2.06 -3.98 0.33
CA MET A 77 2.56 -2.69 -0.16
C MET A 77 3.66 -2.18 0.75
N THR A 78 4.59 -1.45 0.19
CA THR A 78 5.70 -0.82 0.92
C THR A 78 6.10 0.51 0.30
N LEU A 79 6.64 1.40 1.12
CA LEU A 79 7.37 2.59 0.64
C LEU A 79 8.84 2.32 0.37
N GLY A 80 9.34 1.13 0.70
CA GLY A 80 10.71 0.74 0.50
C GLY A 80 11.63 1.05 1.69
N GLU A 81 12.78 0.42 1.69
CA GLU A 81 13.77 0.47 2.78
C GLU A 81 14.45 1.84 2.90
N GLY A 82 14.49 2.63 1.82
CA GLY A 82 15.13 3.94 1.84
C GLY A 82 14.49 4.92 2.82
N VAL A 83 13.19 4.77 3.11
CA VAL A 83 12.50 5.58 4.12
C VAL A 83 12.96 5.21 5.54
N ASP A 84 13.15 3.92 5.82
CA ASP A 84 13.70 3.46 7.11
C ASP A 84 15.12 3.99 7.33
N ARG A 85 15.98 3.91 6.30
CA ARG A 85 17.35 4.43 6.38
C ARG A 85 17.38 5.94 6.59
N LEU A 86 16.47 6.69 5.99
CA LEU A 86 16.34 8.13 6.22
C LEU A 86 15.95 8.43 7.67
N GLN A 87 14.99 7.70 8.22
CA GLN A 87 14.57 7.84 9.61
C GLN A 87 15.70 7.51 10.59
N GLU A 88 16.41 6.41 10.37
CA GLU A 88 17.59 6.02 11.15
C GLU A 88 18.73 7.05 11.06
N TYR A 89 18.94 7.67 9.91
CA TYR A 89 19.91 8.75 9.76
C TYR A 89 19.56 9.92 10.68
N TYR A 90 18.31 10.38 10.70
CA TYR A 90 17.90 11.46 11.59
C TYR A 90 18.03 11.09 13.07
N GLU A 91 17.74 9.85 13.43
CA GLU A 91 17.89 9.35 14.81
C GLU A 91 19.35 9.37 15.24
N ARG A 92 20.27 8.93 14.39
CA ARG A 92 21.73 8.97 14.65
C ARG A 92 22.26 10.39 14.80
N GLU A 93 21.71 11.32 14.04
CA GLU A 93 22.06 12.74 14.13
C GLU A 93 21.34 13.46 15.28
N HIS A 94 20.60 12.74 16.12
CA HIS A 94 19.78 13.29 17.19
C HIS A 94 18.72 14.32 16.72
N ALA A 95 18.34 14.27 15.45
CA ALA A 95 17.31 15.09 14.83
C ALA A 95 15.94 14.41 15.00
N LEU A 96 15.45 14.33 16.21
CA LEU A 96 14.24 13.57 16.57
C LEU A 96 12.97 14.18 15.96
N SER A 97 12.94 15.48 15.79
CA SER A 97 11.83 16.18 15.14
C SER A 97 11.70 15.75 13.67
N GLU A 98 12.81 15.72 12.96
CA GLU A 98 12.86 15.29 11.55
C GLU A 98 12.56 13.79 11.41
N SER A 99 13.04 12.96 12.34
CA SER A 99 12.68 11.53 12.40
C SER A 99 11.17 11.35 12.54
N TYR A 100 10.52 12.12 13.41
CA TYR A 100 9.08 12.11 13.58
C TYR A 100 8.35 12.61 12.32
N MET A 101 8.89 13.64 11.66
CA MET A 101 8.33 14.14 10.40
C MET A 101 8.38 13.06 9.29
N VAL A 102 9.46 12.26 9.23
CA VAL A 102 9.53 11.10 8.31
C VAL A 102 8.38 10.14 8.59
N GLU A 103 8.14 9.82 9.86
CA GLU A 103 7.03 8.95 10.27
C GLU A 103 5.68 9.48 9.78
N CYS A 104 5.39 10.75 10.02
CA CYS A 104 4.13 11.38 9.65
C CYS A 104 3.91 11.42 8.13
N VAL A 105 4.93 11.85 7.41
CA VAL A 105 4.88 11.90 5.93
C VAL A 105 4.70 10.51 5.35
N ALA A 106 5.46 9.53 5.82
CA ALA A 106 5.38 8.16 5.33
C ALA A 106 3.99 7.54 5.60
N ASN A 107 3.41 7.76 6.77
CA ASN A 107 2.07 7.30 7.10
C ASN A 107 1.01 7.87 6.14
N GLU A 108 1.07 9.17 5.84
CA GLU A 108 0.15 9.79 4.89
C GLU A 108 0.34 9.25 3.46
N LEU A 109 1.58 9.04 3.02
CA LEU A 109 1.86 8.44 1.72
C LEU A 109 1.34 7.01 1.63
N LEU A 110 1.48 6.22 2.69
CA LEU A 110 0.97 4.85 2.73
C LEU A 110 -0.56 4.82 2.64
N LEU A 111 -1.26 5.74 3.32
CA LEU A 111 -2.71 5.88 3.20
C LEU A 111 -3.13 6.21 1.76
N GLN A 112 -2.38 7.05 1.06
CA GLN A 112 -2.63 7.35 -0.35
C GLN A 112 -2.44 6.12 -1.25
N MET A 113 -1.50 5.24 -0.94
CA MET A 113 -1.32 3.99 -1.68
C MET A 113 -2.56 3.09 -1.61
N TYR A 114 -3.25 3.03 -0.47
CA TYR A 114 -4.54 2.32 -0.38
C TYR A 114 -5.59 2.91 -1.30
N ALA A 115 -5.73 4.23 -1.31
CA ALA A 115 -6.70 4.92 -2.15
C ALA A 115 -6.41 4.67 -3.63
N ASP A 116 -5.15 4.71 -4.04
CA ASP A 116 -4.74 4.46 -5.42
C ASP A 116 -4.99 3.01 -5.82
N PHE A 117 -4.67 2.06 -4.97
CA PHE A 117 -4.98 0.65 -5.21
C PHE A 117 -6.49 0.45 -5.47
N ASN A 118 -7.32 1.06 -4.65
CA ASN A 118 -8.78 1.03 -4.82
C ASN A 118 -9.24 1.62 -6.16
N GLN A 119 -8.63 2.72 -6.59
CA GLN A 119 -8.98 3.39 -7.84
C GLN A 119 -8.43 2.69 -9.08
N SER A 120 -7.23 2.12 -8.97
CA SER A 120 -6.51 1.54 -10.10
C SER A 120 -6.91 0.09 -10.36
N TYR A 121 -7.28 -0.66 -9.33
CA TYR A 121 -7.61 -2.08 -9.44
C TYR A 121 -8.65 -2.39 -10.51
N PRO A 122 -9.80 -1.67 -10.60
CA PRO A 122 -10.81 -1.93 -11.62
C PRO A 122 -10.33 -1.71 -13.06
N LYS A 123 -9.33 -0.85 -13.24
CA LYS A 123 -8.75 -0.58 -14.56
C LYS A 123 -8.01 -1.78 -15.14
N PHE A 124 -7.43 -2.62 -14.25
CA PHE A 124 -6.66 -3.80 -14.64
C PHE A 124 -7.47 -5.09 -14.61
N HIS A 125 -8.44 -5.22 -13.71
CA HIS A 125 -9.11 -6.48 -13.41
C HIS A 125 -10.61 -6.49 -13.61
N ARG A 126 -11.22 -5.37 -14.01
CA ARG A 126 -12.67 -5.21 -14.20
C ARG A 126 -13.51 -5.63 -12.99
N ARG A 127 -12.92 -5.49 -11.80
CA ARG A 127 -13.53 -5.75 -10.51
C ARG A 127 -13.26 -4.59 -9.58
N TYR A 128 -14.06 -4.49 -8.54
CA TYR A 128 -13.98 -3.42 -7.57
C TYR A 128 -13.55 -3.97 -6.22
N VAL A 129 -12.70 -3.22 -5.52
CA VAL A 129 -12.42 -3.47 -4.10
C VAL A 129 -13.65 -3.00 -3.33
N LYS A 130 -14.31 -3.91 -2.61
CA LYS A 130 -15.47 -3.56 -1.81
C LYS A 130 -15.12 -3.34 -0.33
N ARG A 131 -14.09 -4.04 0.18
CA ARG A 131 -13.67 -3.96 1.57
C ARG A 131 -12.22 -4.37 1.72
N TYR A 132 -11.54 -3.80 2.72
CA TYR A 132 -10.21 -4.21 3.17
C TYR A 132 -10.33 -5.05 4.45
N VAL A 133 -9.52 -6.09 4.55
CA VAL A 133 -9.38 -6.93 5.74
C VAL A 133 -7.92 -6.93 6.15
N PHE A 134 -7.61 -6.35 7.31
CA PHE A 134 -6.24 -6.13 7.74
C PHE A 134 -5.72 -7.30 8.59
N VAL A 135 -4.46 -7.65 8.36
CA VAL A 135 -3.73 -8.60 9.21
C VAL A 135 -3.34 -7.89 10.51
N GLY A 136 -3.65 -8.52 11.63
CA GLY A 136 -3.51 -7.93 12.97
C GLY A 136 -4.83 -7.44 13.57
N GLU A 137 -5.88 -7.33 12.78
CA GLU A 137 -7.24 -7.02 13.23
C GLU A 137 -8.14 -8.25 13.13
N GLU A 138 -8.59 -8.57 11.92
CA GLU A 138 -9.47 -9.72 11.66
C GLU A 138 -8.68 -11.02 11.39
N ILE A 139 -7.40 -10.90 11.07
CA ILE A 139 -6.49 -12.01 10.78
C ILE A 139 -5.32 -11.97 11.77
N PRO A 140 -4.95 -13.09 12.43
CA PRO A 140 -3.83 -13.11 13.37
C PRO A 140 -2.49 -12.76 12.72
N LEU A 141 -1.64 -12.03 13.45
CA LEU A 141 -0.30 -11.61 13.02
C LEU A 141 0.69 -12.78 12.83
N ASP A 142 0.51 -13.88 13.54
CA ASP A 142 1.39 -15.05 13.48
C ASP A 142 1.42 -15.73 12.10
N GLY A 143 0.42 -15.45 11.25
CA GLY A 143 0.36 -15.90 9.86
C GLY A 143 1.12 -15.04 8.85
N MET A 144 1.73 -13.91 9.26
CA MET A 144 2.27 -12.91 8.34
C MET A 144 3.35 -13.46 7.40
N GLN A 145 4.28 -14.27 7.90
CA GLN A 145 5.34 -14.87 7.07
C GLN A 145 4.76 -15.79 5.99
N LYS A 146 3.73 -16.55 6.31
CA LYS A 146 3.01 -17.41 5.35
C LYS A 146 2.28 -16.59 4.29
N LEU A 147 1.66 -15.49 4.70
CA LEU A 147 0.97 -14.59 3.77
C LEU A 147 1.95 -13.93 2.81
N LEU A 148 3.12 -13.52 3.27
CA LEU A 148 4.17 -12.99 2.41
C LEU A 148 4.66 -14.04 1.41
N ALA A 149 4.91 -15.27 1.85
CA ALA A 149 5.25 -16.36 0.96
C ALA A 149 4.17 -16.59 -0.11
N GLU A 150 2.90 -16.58 0.29
CA GLU A 150 1.75 -16.70 -0.60
C GLU A 150 1.71 -15.57 -1.63
N VAL A 151 1.82 -14.30 -1.21
CA VAL A 151 1.73 -13.16 -2.14
C VAL A 151 2.91 -13.12 -3.10
N TYR A 152 4.11 -13.48 -2.67
CA TYR A 152 5.27 -13.60 -3.55
C TYR A 152 5.24 -14.85 -4.45
N GLY A 153 4.40 -15.83 -4.12
CA GLY A 153 4.38 -17.12 -4.83
C GLY A 153 5.67 -17.91 -4.66
N ARG A 154 6.33 -17.77 -3.51
CA ARG A 154 7.59 -18.42 -3.14
C ARG A 154 7.43 -19.23 -1.86
N GLN A 155 8.40 -20.13 -1.60
CA GLN A 155 8.48 -20.77 -0.29
C GLN A 155 8.90 -19.75 0.78
N PRO A 156 8.49 -19.93 2.04
CA PRO A 156 8.88 -19.01 3.13
C PRO A 156 10.40 -18.80 3.24
N ALA A 157 11.20 -19.84 3.01
CA ALA A 157 12.67 -19.76 3.05
C ALA A 157 13.28 -18.91 1.92
N ASP A 158 12.52 -18.65 0.84
CA ASP A 158 12.97 -17.88 -0.32
C ASP A 158 12.59 -16.39 -0.22
N ILE A 159 11.91 -15.99 0.87
CA ILE A 159 11.61 -14.61 1.18
C ILE A 159 12.81 -13.99 1.91
N GLY A 160 13.18 -12.78 1.52
CA GLY A 160 14.35 -12.07 2.07
C GLY A 160 15.38 -11.71 1.01
N GLN A 161 15.03 -11.80 -0.26
CA GLN A 161 15.82 -11.24 -1.34
C GLN A 161 15.82 -9.71 -1.25
N GLU A 162 16.75 -9.08 -1.94
CA GLU A 162 16.84 -7.62 -1.99
C GLU A 162 15.49 -7.00 -2.38
N ASN A 163 15.08 -6.01 -1.62
CA ASN A 163 13.80 -5.29 -1.76
C ASN A 163 12.53 -6.09 -1.45
N ASP A 164 12.63 -7.29 -0.91
CA ASP A 164 11.45 -8.01 -0.43
C ASP A 164 10.88 -7.37 0.84
N ILE A 165 9.56 -7.44 0.97
CA ILE A 165 8.89 -7.24 2.26
C ILE A 165 9.06 -8.52 3.06
N THR A 166 9.55 -8.42 4.27
CA THR A 166 9.73 -9.54 5.20
C THR A 166 8.95 -9.32 6.49
N ALA A 167 8.78 -10.36 7.27
CA ALA A 167 8.21 -10.28 8.61
C ALA A 167 9.04 -11.12 9.58
N ASN A 168 9.15 -10.64 10.83
CA ASN A 168 9.71 -11.46 11.89
C ASN A 168 8.67 -12.45 12.45
N GLU A 169 9.05 -13.24 13.44
CA GLU A 169 8.18 -14.22 14.11
C GLU A 169 6.94 -13.61 14.78
N TYR A 170 6.98 -12.31 15.12
CA TYR A 170 5.87 -11.57 15.72
C TYR A 170 4.98 -10.87 14.67
N GLY A 171 5.26 -11.04 13.39
CA GLY A 171 4.51 -10.41 12.30
C GLY A 171 4.88 -8.96 12.04
N VAL A 172 6.00 -8.47 12.59
CA VAL A 172 6.50 -7.11 12.32
C VAL A 172 7.14 -7.07 10.95
N LEU A 173 6.65 -6.15 10.12
CA LEU A 173 7.08 -6.00 8.73
C LEU A 173 8.37 -5.18 8.60
N GLN A 174 9.19 -5.57 7.63
CA GLN A 174 10.34 -4.83 7.14
C GLN A 174 10.25 -4.76 5.60
N PRO A 175 10.42 -3.59 4.97
CA PRO A 175 10.59 -2.25 5.56
C PRO A 175 9.43 -1.85 6.49
N SER A 176 9.68 -0.91 7.42
CA SER A 176 8.70 -0.58 8.47
C SER A 176 7.42 0.06 7.94
N LYS A 177 7.52 0.78 6.80
CA LYS A 177 6.36 1.36 6.12
C LYS A 177 5.82 0.41 5.06
N SER A 178 5.35 -0.73 5.55
CA SER A 178 4.74 -1.79 4.76
C SER A 178 3.44 -2.27 5.40
N VAL A 179 2.55 -2.80 4.58
CA VAL A 179 1.25 -3.33 5.00
C VAL A 179 0.92 -4.59 4.23
N VAL A 180 0.19 -5.50 4.88
CA VAL A 180 -0.39 -6.69 4.25
C VAL A 180 -1.87 -6.74 4.58
N PHE A 181 -2.69 -6.91 3.56
CA PHE A 181 -4.14 -6.95 3.71
C PHE A 181 -4.78 -7.82 2.63
N PHE A 182 -6.04 -8.18 2.85
CA PHE A 182 -6.89 -8.72 1.80
C PHE A 182 -7.84 -7.63 1.28
N ALA A 183 -7.96 -7.54 -0.02
CA ALA A 183 -8.99 -6.76 -0.68
C ALA A 183 -10.12 -7.71 -1.11
N LEU A 184 -11.30 -7.57 -0.51
CA LEU A 184 -12.50 -8.31 -0.94
C LEU A 184 -13.02 -7.67 -2.22
N LEU A 185 -13.34 -8.50 -3.21
CA LEU A 185 -13.65 -8.06 -4.57
C LEU A 185 -15.11 -8.28 -4.89
N SER A 186 -15.66 -7.40 -5.73
CA SER A 186 -17.01 -7.49 -6.26
C SER A 186 -17.04 -7.13 -7.74
N ASP A 187 -17.93 -7.79 -8.48
CA ASP A 187 -18.25 -7.42 -9.86
C ASP A 187 -19.24 -6.24 -9.93
N ASN A 188 -19.87 -5.88 -8.81
CA ASN A 188 -20.83 -4.79 -8.73
C ASN A 188 -20.15 -3.45 -8.40
N PRO A 189 -20.16 -2.45 -9.32
CA PRO A 189 -19.55 -1.14 -9.08
C PRO A 189 -20.15 -0.37 -7.90
N GLU A 190 -21.43 -0.62 -7.58
CA GLU A 190 -22.10 0.05 -6.45
C GLU A 190 -21.55 -0.38 -5.09
N GLN A 191 -20.91 -1.56 -5.03
CA GLN A 191 -20.26 -2.06 -3.83
C GLN A 191 -18.83 -1.56 -3.65
N ARG A 192 -18.34 -0.72 -4.54
CA ARG A 192 -16.98 -0.18 -4.47
C ARG A 192 -16.75 0.57 -3.16
N CYS A 193 -15.66 0.22 -2.49
CA CYS A 193 -15.19 0.94 -1.33
C CYS A 193 -14.83 2.38 -1.70
N GLN A 194 -15.44 3.36 -1.03
CA GLN A 194 -15.21 4.78 -1.30
C GLN A 194 -14.04 5.37 -0.52
N GLY A 195 -13.47 4.59 0.39
CA GLY A 195 -12.29 4.94 1.16
C GLY A 195 -12.06 3.93 2.27
N ILE A 196 -10.80 3.74 2.61
CA ILE A 196 -10.39 2.75 3.61
C ILE A 196 -11.07 2.96 4.97
N CYS A 197 -11.38 4.22 5.30
CA CYS A 197 -11.99 4.59 6.57
C CYS A 197 -13.52 4.56 6.58
N MET A 198 -14.18 4.43 5.44
CA MET A 198 -15.66 4.46 5.38
C MET A 198 -16.30 3.27 6.08
N ASN A 199 -15.68 2.10 5.98
CA ASN A 199 -16.18 0.88 6.60
C ASN A 199 -15.48 0.56 7.94
N CYS A 200 -14.58 1.44 8.39
CA CYS A 200 -13.95 1.32 9.68
C CYS A 200 -14.92 1.79 10.78
N GLY A 201 -15.17 0.93 11.76
CA GLY A 201 -16.06 1.22 12.88
C GLY A 201 -15.53 2.29 13.85
N ASN A 202 -14.25 2.64 13.75
CA ASN A 202 -13.64 3.68 14.58
C ASN A 202 -13.89 5.08 13.99
N THR A 203 -14.99 5.69 14.36
CA THR A 203 -15.36 7.05 13.93
C THR A 203 -14.56 8.15 14.60
N GLU A 204 -13.94 7.85 15.74
CA GLU A 204 -13.13 8.75 16.57
C GLU A 204 -11.63 8.69 16.23
N CYS A 205 -11.23 7.90 15.22
CA CYS A 205 -9.84 7.74 14.83
C CYS A 205 -9.26 9.05 14.32
N GLU A 206 -8.20 9.54 14.96
CA GLU A 206 -7.46 10.74 14.55
C GLU A 206 -6.85 10.59 13.14
N ASN A 207 -6.57 9.34 12.73
CA ASN A 207 -6.06 8.99 11.43
C ASN A 207 -7.14 8.76 10.37
N ARG A 208 -8.42 9.00 10.71
CA ARG A 208 -9.51 8.81 9.77
C ARG A 208 -9.33 9.70 8.55
N MET A 209 -9.28 9.07 7.38
CA MET A 209 -9.17 9.77 6.11
C MET A 209 -10.43 10.59 5.85
N GLN A 210 -10.32 11.90 6.04
CA GLN A 210 -11.26 12.83 5.47
C GLN A 210 -10.82 13.05 4.02
N GLU A 211 -11.61 12.54 3.09
CA GLU A 211 -11.47 12.68 1.65
C GLU A 211 -10.06 13.04 1.13
N ALA A 212 -9.27 12.02 0.87
CA ALA A 212 -7.94 12.16 0.26
C ALA A 212 -8.08 12.63 -1.20
N ARG A 213 -8.36 13.90 -1.40
CA ARG A 213 -8.65 14.45 -2.75
C ARG A 213 -7.44 14.90 -3.53
N GLN A 214 -6.22 14.89 -2.96
CA GLN A 214 -5.17 15.71 -3.55
C GLN A 214 -3.84 15.01 -3.84
N ILE A 215 -3.67 13.76 -3.46
CA ILE A 215 -2.49 12.98 -3.82
C ILE A 215 -2.94 11.77 -4.62
N GLN A 216 -2.42 11.67 -5.83
CA GLN A 216 -2.59 10.48 -6.63
C GLN A 216 -1.31 9.65 -6.55
N VAL A 217 -1.45 8.45 -6.05
CA VAL A 217 -0.46 7.40 -6.22
C VAL A 217 -0.91 6.58 -7.43
N ARG A 218 -0.10 6.51 -8.47
CA ARG A 218 -0.40 5.73 -9.65
C ARG A 218 0.31 4.39 -9.59
N MET A 219 -0.42 3.34 -9.87
CA MET A 219 0.17 2.03 -10.09
C MET A 219 0.74 1.95 -11.50
N GLU A 220 2.07 1.93 -11.59
CA GLU A 220 2.76 1.68 -12.86
C GLU A 220 3.12 0.19 -12.95
N PRO A 221 2.78 -0.44 -14.06
CA PRO A 221 3.15 -1.83 -14.26
C PRO A 221 4.68 -1.97 -14.38
N GLN A 222 5.27 -2.73 -13.51
CA GLN A 222 6.63 -3.23 -13.73
C GLN A 222 6.54 -4.55 -14.48
N GLU A 223 7.52 -4.82 -15.34
CA GLU A 223 7.78 -6.04 -16.14
C GLU A 223 6.99 -7.31 -15.75
N MET A 224 5.67 -7.16 -15.70
CA MET A 224 4.75 -8.18 -15.22
C MET A 224 4.37 -9.19 -16.30
N ALA A 225 4.73 -8.87 -17.54
CA ALA A 225 4.37 -9.68 -18.68
C ALA A 225 4.91 -11.12 -18.61
N ALA A 226 5.97 -11.38 -17.85
CA ALA A 226 6.55 -12.72 -17.72
C ALA A 226 5.77 -13.64 -16.76
N ALA A 227 5.05 -13.07 -15.78
CA ALA A 227 4.36 -13.83 -14.72
C ALA A 227 2.85 -13.96 -14.93
N MET A 228 2.29 -13.29 -15.94
CA MET A 228 0.85 -13.33 -16.24
C MET A 228 0.48 -14.51 -17.11
N GLU A 229 -0.67 -15.11 -16.87
CA GLU A 229 -1.30 -16.04 -17.81
C GLU A 229 -1.61 -15.34 -19.15
N PRO A 230 -1.64 -16.07 -20.26
CA PRO A 230 -1.82 -15.48 -21.62
C PRO A 230 -3.02 -14.55 -21.74
N GLU A 231 -4.15 -14.90 -21.11
CA GLU A 231 -5.37 -14.07 -21.10
C GLU A 231 -5.20 -12.79 -20.27
N GLN A 232 -4.46 -12.88 -19.17
CA GLN A 232 -4.14 -11.73 -18.34
C GLN A 232 -3.17 -10.78 -19.05
N LYS A 233 -2.20 -11.34 -19.80
CA LYS A 233 -1.27 -10.56 -20.64
C LYS A 233 -2.02 -9.80 -21.73
N LEU A 234 -3.01 -10.41 -22.34
CA LEU A 234 -3.79 -9.77 -23.40
C LEU A 234 -4.61 -8.60 -22.84
N ASN A 235 -5.31 -8.82 -21.72
CA ASN A 235 -6.08 -7.78 -21.03
C ASN A 235 -5.19 -6.64 -20.53
N TYR A 236 -4.03 -6.99 -20.01
CA TYR A 236 -3.05 -6.03 -19.51
C TYR A 236 -2.46 -5.19 -20.67
N GLY A 237 -2.05 -5.82 -21.76
CA GLY A 237 -1.58 -5.12 -22.96
C GLY A 237 -2.63 -4.18 -23.53
N TYR A 238 -3.88 -4.62 -23.56
CA TYR A 238 -5.01 -3.82 -24.01
C TYR A 238 -5.23 -2.60 -23.11
N GLN A 239 -5.24 -2.77 -21.81
CA GLN A 239 -5.43 -1.69 -20.85
C GLN A 239 -4.28 -0.68 -20.90
N ARG A 240 -3.04 -1.15 -21.07
CA ARG A 240 -1.87 -0.29 -21.21
C ARG A 240 -1.90 0.58 -22.47
N ILE A 241 -2.38 0.03 -23.57
CA ILE A 241 -2.40 0.72 -24.87
C ILE A 241 -3.64 1.61 -25.03
N PHE A 242 -4.79 1.16 -24.54
CA PHE A 242 -6.08 1.79 -24.79
C PHE A 242 -6.78 2.39 -23.58
N GLY A 243 -6.34 2.06 -22.37
CA GLY A 243 -6.93 2.53 -21.12
C GLY A 243 -6.35 3.85 -20.58
N GLN A 244 -5.40 4.45 -21.29
CA GLN A 244 -4.76 5.74 -20.91
C GLN A 244 -5.31 6.93 -21.70
N LYS A 245 -6.57 6.89 -22.09
CA LYS A 245 -7.25 8.05 -22.66
C LYS A 245 -8.21 8.66 -21.65
#